data_6f23f7b24d31f1538484359e33d0ab96
#
_entry.id   6f23f7b24d31f1538484359e33d0ab96
#
_cell.length_a   1.000
_cell.length_b   1.000
_cell.length_c   1.000
_cell.angle_alpha   90.00
_cell.angle_beta   90.00
_cell.angle_gamma   90.00
#
_symmetry.space_group_name_H-M   'P 1'
#
loop_
_entity.id
_entity.type
_entity.pdbx_description
1 polymer ?
#
loop_
_entity_poly.entity_id
_entity_poly.type
_entity_poly.pdbx_seq_one_letter_code
_entity_poly.pdbx_strand_id
1 'polypeptide(L)'
;MEKIKTIWFDKDRIYMRTRTDKVYSRPLEAYPELMDATTEQRNDYVIGDDGEDIRWESIDADMHISSFLETSEPKDNVIGAMFAKYPWLNISEVARSLNINKSLLARYIYGISRPSDKRIAEIKDALHKFGKELLSA
;
A
#
# COMPACT_ATOMS: atom_id res chain seq x y z
N MET A 1 -20.63 -13.79 3.59
CA MET A 1 -19.50 -13.16 2.92
C MET A 1 -19.72 -11.66 2.84
N GLU A 2 -18.72 -10.89 3.24
CA GLU A 2 -18.85 -9.44 3.22
C GLU A 2 -18.84 -8.88 1.81
N LYS A 3 -19.63 -7.81 1.60
CA LYS A 3 -19.72 -7.11 0.32
C LYS A 3 -19.60 -5.61 0.59
N ILE A 4 -19.02 -4.88 -0.36
CA ILE A 4 -18.82 -3.44 -0.23
C ILE A 4 -20.13 -2.71 -0.43
N LYS A 5 -20.51 -1.86 0.52
CA LYS A 5 -21.65 -0.98 0.42
C LYS A 5 -21.23 0.41 -0.06
N THR A 6 -20.23 0.98 0.60
CA THR A 6 -19.70 2.31 0.27
C THR A 6 -18.25 2.45 0.72
N ILE A 7 -17.56 3.43 0.17
CA ILE A 7 -16.22 3.81 0.59
C ILE A 7 -16.17 5.32 0.80
N TRP A 8 -15.20 5.76 1.61
CA TRP A 8 -14.90 7.20 1.76
C TRP A 8 -13.45 7.36 2.18
N PHE A 9 -12.97 8.59 2.10
CA PHE A 9 -11.61 8.95 2.44
C PHE A 9 -11.62 9.96 3.58
N ASP A 10 -10.70 9.82 4.51
CA ASP A 10 -10.51 10.78 5.60
C ASP A 10 -9.02 10.82 5.93
N LYS A 11 -8.42 12.00 5.81
CA LYS A 11 -6.99 12.21 6.03
C LYS A 11 -6.14 11.30 5.14
N ASP A 12 -5.43 10.35 5.75
CA ASP A 12 -4.50 9.46 5.09
C ASP A 12 -5.01 8.02 4.98
N ARG A 13 -6.33 7.82 5.14
CA ARG A 13 -6.91 6.47 5.08
C ARG A 13 -8.10 6.41 4.13
N ILE A 14 -8.31 5.20 3.58
CA ILE A 14 -9.53 4.85 2.87
C ILE A 14 -10.35 3.93 3.76
N TYR A 15 -11.65 4.20 3.84
CA TYR A 15 -12.59 3.44 4.65
C TYR A 15 -13.59 2.72 3.77
N MET A 16 -14.04 1.56 4.22
CA MET A 16 -15.05 0.77 3.53
C MET A 16 -16.10 0.32 4.55
N ARG A 17 -17.36 0.52 4.20
CA ARG A 17 -18.49 -0.02 4.95
C ARG A 17 -19.08 -1.18 4.17
N THR A 18 -19.30 -2.31 4.84
CA THR A 18 -19.90 -3.49 4.23
C THR A 18 -21.44 -3.39 4.27
N ARG A 19 -22.10 -4.27 3.52
CA ARG A 19 -23.55 -4.37 3.52
C ARG A 19 -24.13 -4.81 4.87
N THR A 20 -23.28 -5.38 5.76
CA THR A 20 -23.63 -5.73 7.14
C THR A 20 -23.21 -4.65 8.15
N ASP A 21 -22.88 -3.44 7.65
CA ASP A 21 -22.53 -2.25 8.44
C ASP A 21 -21.22 -2.37 9.25
N LYS A 22 -20.33 -3.27 8.87
CA LYS A 22 -18.98 -3.33 9.43
C LYS A 22 -18.10 -2.33 8.69
N VAL A 23 -17.19 -1.69 9.41
CA VAL A 23 -16.26 -0.70 8.86
C VAL A 23 -14.84 -1.21 8.94
N TYR A 24 -14.12 -1.10 7.83
CA TYR A 24 -12.71 -1.45 7.73
C TYR A 24 -11.96 -0.27 7.13
N SER A 25 -10.66 -0.19 7.36
CA SER A 25 -9.86 0.89 6.77
C SER A 25 -8.46 0.38 6.42
N ARG A 26 -7.84 1.09 5.45
CA ARG A 26 -6.45 0.84 5.07
C ARG A 26 -5.72 2.18 4.91
N PRO A 27 -4.41 2.22 5.20
CA PRO A 27 -3.65 3.44 4.98
C PRO A 27 -3.45 3.69 3.49
N LEU A 28 -3.61 4.95 3.07
CA LEU A 28 -3.40 5.33 1.66
C LEU A 28 -1.96 5.14 1.21
N GLU A 29 -1.00 5.17 2.14
CA GLU A 29 0.40 4.90 1.81
C GLU A 29 0.62 3.53 1.16
N ALA A 30 -0.24 2.56 1.44
CA ALA A 30 -0.19 1.25 0.81
C ALA A 30 -0.67 1.27 -0.65
N TYR A 31 -1.30 2.36 -1.07
CA TYR A 31 -1.91 2.53 -2.39
C TYR A 31 -1.46 3.84 -3.01
N PRO A 32 -0.20 3.92 -3.50
CA PRO A 32 0.36 5.17 -4.00
C PRO A 32 -0.48 5.86 -5.08
N GLU A 33 -1.17 5.11 -5.92
CA GLU A 33 -2.05 5.66 -6.96
C GLU A 33 -3.17 6.50 -6.35
N LEU A 34 -3.72 6.05 -5.22
CA LEU A 34 -4.76 6.78 -4.49
C LEU A 34 -4.18 7.91 -3.64
N MET A 35 -3.01 7.67 -3.04
CA MET A 35 -2.33 8.68 -2.23
C MET A 35 -2.00 9.93 -3.04
N ASP A 36 -1.54 9.73 -4.27
CA ASP A 36 -1.13 10.82 -5.18
C ASP A 36 -2.31 11.41 -5.96
N ALA A 37 -3.50 10.82 -5.87
CA ALA A 37 -4.68 11.27 -6.60
C ALA A 37 -5.30 12.52 -5.98
N THR A 38 -5.99 13.31 -6.82
CA THR A 38 -6.76 14.45 -6.35
C THR A 38 -8.03 13.95 -5.64
N THR A 39 -8.67 14.84 -4.88
CA THR A 39 -9.96 14.54 -4.23
C THR A 39 -11.00 14.13 -5.28
N GLU A 40 -11.03 14.82 -6.40
CA GLU A 40 -11.94 14.52 -7.49
C GLU A 40 -11.70 13.12 -8.05
N GLN A 41 -10.43 12.76 -8.29
CA GLN A 41 -10.07 11.43 -8.78
C GLN A 41 -10.43 10.32 -7.78
N ARG A 42 -10.19 10.55 -6.49
CA ARG A 42 -10.53 9.58 -5.44
C ARG A 42 -12.03 9.31 -5.38
N ASN A 43 -12.85 10.32 -5.65
CA ASN A 43 -14.30 10.20 -5.60
C ASN A 43 -14.91 9.69 -6.91
N ASP A 44 -14.10 9.54 -7.95
CA ASP A 44 -14.54 9.03 -9.25
C ASP A 44 -14.27 7.52 -9.33
N TYR A 45 -15.08 6.74 -8.62
CA TYR A 45 -14.93 5.30 -8.54
C TYR A 45 -16.24 4.58 -8.84
N VAL A 46 -16.10 3.30 -9.18
CA VAL A 46 -17.25 2.40 -9.37
C VAL A 46 -17.04 1.15 -8.51
N ILE A 47 -18.07 0.80 -7.75
CA ILE A 47 -18.09 -0.47 -7.01
C ILE A 47 -18.69 -1.51 -7.94
N GLY A 48 -18.04 -2.67 -8.11
CA GLY A 48 -18.54 -3.74 -8.97
C GLY A 48 -19.89 -4.27 -8.49
N ASP A 49 -20.67 -4.81 -9.42
CA ASP A 49 -22.02 -5.28 -9.14
C ASP A 49 -22.07 -6.36 -8.05
N ASP A 50 -21.03 -7.19 -7.97
CA ASP A 50 -20.93 -8.23 -6.94
C ASP A 50 -20.49 -7.71 -5.58
N GLY A 51 -20.13 -6.41 -5.47
CA GLY A 51 -19.69 -5.80 -4.24
C GLY A 51 -18.29 -6.25 -3.79
N GLU A 52 -17.47 -6.79 -4.69
CA GLU A 52 -16.17 -7.32 -4.35
C GLU A 52 -15.01 -6.44 -4.79
N ASP A 53 -15.21 -5.55 -5.77
CA ASP A 53 -14.15 -4.73 -6.35
C ASP A 53 -14.53 -3.26 -6.40
N ILE A 54 -13.50 -2.41 -6.39
CA ILE A 54 -13.62 -0.97 -6.63
C ILE A 54 -12.69 -0.62 -7.77
N ARG A 55 -13.16 0.16 -8.73
CA ARG A 55 -12.36 0.60 -9.87
C ARG A 55 -12.30 2.12 -9.94
N TRP A 56 -11.10 2.65 -10.07
CA TRP A 56 -10.82 4.07 -10.37
C TRP A 56 -10.25 4.13 -11.79
N GLU A 57 -11.12 4.34 -12.76
CA GLU A 57 -10.71 4.33 -14.16
C GLU A 57 -9.71 5.45 -14.50
N SER A 58 -9.91 6.63 -13.94
CA SER A 58 -9.09 7.81 -14.25
C SER A 58 -7.64 7.67 -13.84
N ILE A 59 -7.33 6.82 -12.88
CA ILE A 59 -5.98 6.60 -12.37
C ILE A 59 -5.51 5.16 -12.54
N ASP A 60 -6.28 4.36 -13.27
CA ASP A 60 -5.99 2.94 -13.53
C ASP A 60 -5.68 2.17 -12.23
N ALA A 61 -6.56 2.30 -11.25
CA ALA A 61 -6.39 1.63 -9.96
C ALA A 61 -7.59 0.74 -9.64
N ASP A 62 -7.31 -0.35 -8.95
CA ASP A 62 -8.32 -1.30 -8.48
C ASP A 62 -8.05 -1.69 -7.03
N MET A 63 -9.11 -1.98 -6.29
CA MET A 63 -9.01 -2.63 -4.99
C MET A 63 -10.04 -3.74 -4.90
N HIS A 64 -9.61 -4.91 -4.44
CA HIS A 64 -10.52 -6.00 -4.10
C HIS A 64 -10.89 -5.90 -2.62
N ILE A 65 -12.09 -6.35 -2.25
CA ILE A 65 -12.55 -6.32 -0.86
C ILE A 65 -11.58 -6.99 0.10
N SER A 66 -10.87 -8.03 -0.34
CA SER A 66 -9.88 -8.72 0.48
C SER A 66 -8.79 -7.79 1.02
N SER A 67 -8.49 -6.72 0.30
CA SER A 67 -7.50 -5.73 0.77
C SER A 67 -7.93 -5.05 2.06
N PHE A 68 -9.23 -4.84 2.25
CA PHE A 68 -9.77 -4.25 3.49
C PHE A 68 -9.85 -5.25 4.62
N LEU A 69 -10.03 -6.51 4.30
CA LEU A 69 -10.14 -7.57 5.31
C LEU A 69 -8.78 -8.00 5.85
N GLU A 70 -7.71 -7.61 5.18
CA GLU A 70 -6.35 -7.81 5.67
C GLU A 70 -6.13 -7.00 6.94
N THR A 71 -5.48 -7.63 7.92
CA THR A 71 -5.21 -6.99 9.21
C THR A 71 -3.74 -6.66 9.42
N SER A 72 -2.85 -7.06 8.49
CA SER A 72 -1.41 -6.81 8.65
C SER A 72 -1.09 -5.32 8.57
N GLU A 73 -0.26 -4.89 9.49
CA GLU A 73 0.29 -3.54 9.52
C GLU A 73 1.81 -3.64 9.33
N PRO A 74 2.51 -2.53 9.01
CA PRO A 74 3.94 -2.57 8.70
C PRO A 74 4.81 -3.32 9.70
N LYS A 75 4.51 -3.20 10.98
CA LYS A 75 5.28 -3.83 12.05
C LYS A 75 5.17 -5.36 12.08
N ASP A 76 4.22 -5.93 11.35
CA ASP A 76 3.95 -7.37 11.39
C ASP A 76 4.76 -8.15 10.35
N ASN A 77 5.64 -7.49 9.60
CA ASN A 77 6.49 -8.14 8.60
C ASN A 77 7.88 -7.51 8.57
N VAL A 78 8.85 -8.27 8.03
CA VAL A 78 10.27 -7.87 8.03
C VAL A 78 10.49 -6.55 7.31
N ILE A 79 9.89 -6.39 6.12
CA ILE A 79 10.09 -5.18 5.32
C ILE A 79 9.43 -3.98 5.99
N GLY A 80 8.18 -4.16 6.45
CA GLY A 80 7.48 -3.10 7.18
C GLY A 80 8.22 -2.66 8.43
N ALA A 81 8.79 -3.61 9.18
CA ALA A 81 9.57 -3.31 10.38
C ALA A 81 10.80 -2.48 10.07
N MET A 82 11.51 -2.79 8.97
CA MET A 82 12.68 -2.02 8.55
C MET A 82 12.32 -0.57 8.21
N PHE A 83 11.24 -0.37 7.47
CA PHE A 83 10.80 0.98 7.09
C PHE A 83 10.20 1.75 8.27
N ALA A 84 9.53 1.07 9.20
CA ALA A 84 9.02 1.70 10.42
C ALA A 84 10.15 2.19 11.32
N LYS A 85 11.26 1.44 11.38
CA LYS A 85 12.44 1.82 12.16
C LYS A 85 13.15 3.04 11.61
N TYR A 86 13.08 3.25 10.29
CA TYR A 86 13.76 4.35 9.61
C TYR A 86 12.74 5.16 8.79
N PRO A 87 11.88 5.94 9.45
CA PRO A 87 10.78 6.64 8.76
C PRO A 87 11.24 7.70 7.75
N TRP A 88 12.52 8.10 7.78
CA TRP A 88 13.09 9.04 6.82
C TRP A 88 13.47 8.37 5.48
N LEU A 89 13.38 7.05 5.37
CA LEU A 89 13.64 6.36 4.10
C LEU A 89 12.56 6.72 3.08
N ASN A 90 13.01 7.12 1.89
CA ASN A 90 12.12 7.46 0.79
C ASN A 90 11.79 6.18 0.00
N ILE A 91 10.51 5.77 0.05
CA ILE A 91 10.05 4.56 -0.61
C ILE A 91 10.29 4.61 -2.11
N SER A 92 10.05 5.77 -2.75
CA SER A 92 10.25 5.93 -4.19
C SER A 92 11.71 5.73 -4.61
N GLU A 93 12.63 6.28 -3.83
CA GLU A 93 14.07 6.15 -4.14
C GLU A 93 14.58 4.74 -3.90
N VAL A 94 14.11 4.07 -2.85
CA VAL A 94 14.47 2.68 -2.59
C VAL A 94 13.94 1.79 -3.72
N ALA A 95 12.70 1.98 -4.14
CA ALA A 95 12.10 1.22 -5.23
C ALA A 95 12.88 1.43 -6.53
N ARG A 96 13.28 2.67 -6.82
CA ARG A 96 14.08 2.99 -8.00
C ARG A 96 15.42 2.26 -7.98
N SER A 97 16.11 2.24 -6.85
CA SER A 97 17.40 1.56 -6.72
C SER A 97 17.29 0.05 -6.89
N LEU A 98 16.13 -0.51 -6.57
CA LEU A 98 15.83 -1.94 -6.74
C LEU A 98 15.27 -2.26 -8.12
N ASN A 99 15.00 -1.24 -8.92
CA ASN A 99 14.36 -1.37 -10.23
C ASN A 99 13.00 -2.08 -10.13
N ILE A 100 12.23 -1.73 -9.11
CA ILE A 100 10.87 -2.25 -8.92
C ILE A 100 9.90 -1.07 -8.82
N ASN A 101 8.62 -1.39 -8.98
CA ASN A 101 7.55 -0.41 -8.89
C ASN A 101 7.38 0.06 -7.44
N LYS A 102 7.19 1.36 -7.24
CA LYS A 102 6.90 1.95 -5.92
C LYS A 102 5.68 1.30 -5.27
N SER A 103 4.64 1.01 -6.05
CA SER A 103 3.43 0.35 -5.55
C SER A 103 3.73 -1.05 -5.01
N LEU A 104 4.62 -1.78 -5.68
CA LEU A 104 5.01 -3.12 -5.22
C LEU A 104 5.74 -3.04 -3.88
N LEU A 105 6.70 -2.11 -3.76
CA LEU A 105 7.42 -1.93 -2.50
C LEU A 105 6.46 -1.53 -1.37
N ALA A 106 5.53 -0.63 -1.63
CA ALA A 106 4.52 -0.23 -0.64
C ALA A 106 3.68 -1.43 -0.20
N ARG A 107 3.29 -2.31 -1.11
CA ARG A 107 2.55 -3.53 -0.78
C ARG A 107 3.35 -4.48 0.10
N TYR A 108 4.66 -4.56 -0.11
CA TYR A 108 5.54 -5.34 0.77
C TYR A 108 5.57 -4.74 2.18
N ILE A 109 5.70 -3.42 2.27
CA ILE A 109 5.75 -2.72 3.57
C ILE A 109 4.48 -2.98 4.38
N TYR A 110 3.31 -2.91 3.73
CA TYR A 110 2.01 -3.05 4.39
C TYR A 110 1.50 -4.50 4.43
N GLY A 111 2.32 -5.47 3.99
CA GLY A 111 1.97 -6.89 4.08
C GLY A 111 0.91 -7.36 3.09
N ILE A 112 0.55 -6.55 2.10
CA ILE A 112 -0.45 -6.90 1.09
C ILE A 112 0.10 -7.92 0.11
N SER A 113 1.39 -7.82 -0.21
CA SER A 113 2.12 -8.79 -1.02
C SER A 113 3.31 -9.30 -0.24
N ARG A 114 3.65 -10.58 -0.40
CA ARG A 114 4.80 -11.18 0.28
C ARG A 114 5.97 -11.27 -0.69
N PRO A 115 7.12 -10.66 -0.38
CA PRO A 115 8.31 -10.82 -1.19
C PRO A 115 8.91 -12.21 -1.01
N SER A 116 9.57 -12.73 -2.05
CA SER A 116 10.37 -13.95 -1.94
C SER A 116 11.59 -13.71 -1.05
N ASP A 117 12.22 -14.77 -0.58
CA ASP A 117 13.47 -14.66 0.19
C ASP A 117 14.55 -13.92 -0.60
N LYS A 118 14.62 -14.18 -1.90
CA LYS A 118 15.55 -13.49 -2.80
C LYS A 118 15.26 -11.98 -2.82
N ARG A 119 13.99 -11.60 -2.91
CA ARG A 119 13.59 -10.18 -2.93
C ARG A 119 13.90 -9.51 -1.59
N ILE A 120 13.68 -10.21 -0.48
CA ILE A 120 14.03 -9.68 0.84
C ILE A 120 15.53 -9.39 0.93
N ALA A 121 16.37 -10.31 0.44
CA ALA A 121 17.82 -10.11 0.40
C ALA A 121 18.21 -8.91 -0.46
N GLU A 122 17.57 -8.74 -1.61
CA GLU A 122 17.82 -7.60 -2.50
C GLU A 122 17.49 -6.27 -1.81
N ILE A 123 16.37 -6.22 -1.09
CA ILE A 123 15.95 -5.02 -0.36
C ILE A 123 16.96 -4.71 0.75
N LYS A 124 17.38 -5.72 1.52
CA LYS A 124 18.39 -5.54 2.58
C LYS A 124 19.71 -5.05 2.01
N ASP A 125 20.15 -5.60 0.88
CA ASP A 125 21.38 -5.18 0.24
C ASP A 125 21.32 -3.72 -0.22
N ALA A 126 20.18 -3.29 -0.76
CA ALA A 126 19.98 -1.91 -1.17
C ALA A 126 20.08 -0.96 0.02
N LEU A 127 19.46 -1.32 1.15
CA LEU A 127 19.51 -0.52 2.37
C LEU A 127 20.92 -0.46 2.94
N HIS A 128 21.69 -1.56 2.89
CA HIS A 128 23.09 -1.57 3.30
C HIS A 128 23.94 -0.65 2.43
N LYS A 129 23.68 -0.61 1.13
CA LYS A 129 24.36 0.32 0.22
C LYS A 129 24.10 1.77 0.59
N PHE A 130 22.86 2.12 0.88
CA PHE A 130 22.53 3.46 1.34
C PHE A 130 23.27 3.81 2.63
N GLY A 131 23.35 2.87 3.57
CA GLY A 131 24.07 3.07 4.80
C GLY A 131 25.55 3.37 4.57
N LYS A 132 26.18 2.63 3.68
CA LYS A 132 27.60 2.86 3.31
C LYS A 132 27.79 4.22 2.66
N GLU A 133 26.91 4.62 1.76
CA GLU A 133 26.97 5.93 1.12
C GLU A 133 26.84 7.07 2.13
N LEU A 134 25.93 6.92 3.09
CA LEU A 134 25.76 7.91 4.16
C LEU A 134 27.01 8.03 5.03
N LEU A 135 27.67 6.90 5.33
CA LEU A 135 28.90 6.90 6.13
C LEU A 135 30.09 7.55 5.41
N SER A 136 30.08 7.52 4.08
CA SER A 136 31.17 8.10 3.28
C SER A 136 30.89 9.55 2.83
N ALA A 137 29.74 10.07 3.17
CA ALA A 137 29.35 11.43 2.82
C ALA A 137 30.08 12.48 3.65
#